data_6b19dce8b9f737721c151d4c85ac1bf6
#
_entry.id   6b19dce8b9f737721c151d4c85ac1bf6
#
_cell.length_a   1.000
_cell.length_b   1.000
_cell.length_c   1.000
_cell.angle_alpha   90.00
_cell.angle_beta   90.00
_cell.angle_gamma   90.00
#
_symmetry.space_group_name_H-M   'P 1'
#
loop_
_entity.id
_entity.type
_entity.pdbx_description
1 polymer ?
#
loop_
_entity_poly.entity_id
_entity_poly.type
_entity_poly.pdbx_seq_one_letter_code
_entity_poly.pdbx_strand_id
1 'polypeptide(L)'
;MGTRLQISGEQADIVGYISPTQVTIKMIRDLPSLDATIDWQEQAFSSIRGYPTTVAFHQDRLVIGGSRELPNRLWFSKSGDLFNFDLGTGLDDEAIEFAILSDQVNAIRGIFSGRHLQVFTSGAEWMVTGSPLTPATVQLNRQTRVGSVIDRYIPPVTVDGATVFIGRDGQEIREFLYTDIEQAYTAIDLALASRHIPQDIIDQDYDPRRRLVFVVREDGKFATMTFYRAEQVRAWTLHDTAGYVHAVSVVGDDVYLLIERNGSYIIEKFDEDIGLDSSLTGVSPTATINWSGFDHLEGEMISIIADDIYQEDEYLVTSGEITLPNPVTKIVAGLKYTHELIPLPPPLNQQLANRKIRLIEGLFRVKDSQTMQLDVGQGLRSISLTQCGQETLAYEAPSAVSGDVKVRALGWQNNFQKPLWRLEQSDPYKFTLLAVSLELKIND
;
A
#
# COMPACT_ATOMS: atom_id res chain seq x y z
N MET A 1 -30.04 -26.52 2.60
CA MET A 1 -30.56 -27.03 1.32
C MET A 1 -29.74 -26.39 0.22
N GLY A 2 -29.39 -27.12 -0.84
CA GLY A 2 -28.54 -26.64 -1.92
C GLY A 2 -27.12 -27.25 -1.94
N THR A 3 -26.87 -28.28 -1.17
CA THR A 3 -25.62 -29.04 -1.25
C THR A 3 -25.70 -29.99 -2.43
N ARG A 4 -24.68 -29.96 -3.29
CA ARG A 4 -24.54 -30.87 -4.44
C ARG A 4 -23.75 -32.10 -4.07
N LEU A 5 -24.14 -33.22 -4.62
CA LEU A 5 -23.44 -34.50 -4.50
C LEU A 5 -23.04 -35.01 -5.88
N GLN A 6 -21.96 -35.73 -5.96
CA GLN A 6 -21.65 -36.61 -7.08
C GLN A 6 -21.82 -38.05 -6.61
N ILE A 7 -22.57 -38.86 -7.36
CA ILE A 7 -22.82 -40.27 -7.04
C ILE A 7 -22.57 -41.08 -8.31
N SER A 8 -21.65 -42.05 -8.25
CA SER A 8 -21.24 -42.87 -9.41
C SER A 8 -20.97 -42.02 -10.66
N GLY A 9 -20.26 -40.90 -10.49
CA GLY A 9 -19.92 -39.96 -11.57
C GLY A 9 -21.00 -38.94 -11.94
N GLU A 10 -22.26 -39.13 -11.51
CA GLU A 10 -23.37 -38.24 -11.86
C GLU A 10 -23.72 -37.25 -10.73
N GLN A 11 -24.20 -36.07 -11.09
CA GLN A 11 -24.47 -34.99 -10.13
C GLN A 11 -25.95 -35.00 -9.68
N ALA A 12 -26.13 -34.72 -8.37
CA ALA A 12 -27.44 -34.59 -7.74
C ALA A 12 -27.48 -33.42 -6.74
N ASP A 13 -28.60 -32.79 -6.61
CA ASP A 13 -28.86 -31.75 -5.59
C ASP A 13 -29.67 -32.30 -4.42
N ILE A 14 -29.25 -32.05 -3.18
CA ILE A 14 -30.04 -32.36 -1.99
C ILE A 14 -31.22 -31.38 -1.92
N VAL A 15 -32.43 -31.91 -2.10
CA VAL A 15 -33.66 -31.12 -2.06
C VAL A 15 -34.47 -31.28 -0.78
N GLY A 16 -34.20 -32.33 0.00
CA GLY A 16 -34.91 -32.58 1.26
C GLY A 16 -34.05 -33.36 2.26
N TYR A 17 -34.20 -33.02 3.55
CA TYR A 17 -33.60 -33.74 4.66
C TYR A 17 -34.69 -34.56 5.37
N ILE A 18 -34.47 -35.84 5.58
CA ILE A 18 -35.40 -36.75 6.25
C ILE A 18 -34.84 -37.13 7.61
N SER A 19 -33.59 -37.59 7.67
CA SER A 19 -32.93 -38.03 8.91
C SER A 19 -31.41 -37.92 8.78
N PRO A 20 -30.62 -38.12 9.86
CA PRO A 20 -29.15 -38.12 9.78
C PRO A 20 -28.54 -39.12 8.78
N THR A 21 -29.33 -40.09 8.33
CA THR A 21 -28.89 -41.15 7.40
C THR A 21 -29.69 -41.17 6.10
N GLN A 22 -30.61 -40.21 5.89
CA GLN A 22 -31.48 -40.21 4.74
C GLN A 22 -31.80 -38.80 4.25
N VAL A 23 -31.58 -38.58 2.97
CA VAL A 23 -31.87 -37.32 2.26
C VAL A 23 -32.64 -37.60 0.98
N THR A 24 -33.44 -36.63 0.53
CA THR A 24 -34.07 -36.66 -0.80
C THR A 24 -33.14 -35.89 -1.76
N ILE A 25 -32.77 -36.52 -2.85
CA ILE A 25 -31.95 -35.93 -3.90
C ILE A 25 -32.72 -35.79 -5.19
N LYS A 26 -32.37 -34.76 -5.99
CA LYS A 26 -32.82 -34.57 -7.36
C LYS A 26 -31.62 -34.79 -8.26
N MET A 27 -31.67 -35.87 -9.05
CA MET A 27 -30.61 -36.12 -10.02
C MET A 27 -30.62 -35.09 -11.14
N ILE A 28 -29.46 -34.67 -11.62
CA ILE A 28 -29.25 -33.80 -12.78
C ILE A 28 -29.23 -34.65 -14.06
N ARG A 29 -28.64 -35.85 -13.97
CA ARG A 29 -28.64 -36.92 -14.97
C ARG A 29 -29.00 -38.23 -14.32
N ASP A 30 -29.52 -39.16 -15.11
CA ASP A 30 -29.87 -40.52 -14.60
C ASP A 30 -28.62 -41.26 -14.16
N LEU A 31 -28.71 -41.97 -13.02
CA LEU A 31 -27.66 -42.83 -12.53
C LEU A 31 -27.43 -44.02 -13.47
N PRO A 32 -26.17 -44.46 -13.67
CA PRO A 32 -25.87 -45.62 -14.51
C PRO A 32 -26.41 -46.93 -13.90
N SER A 33 -26.56 -47.00 -12.58
CA SER A 33 -27.18 -48.12 -11.83
C SER A 33 -27.84 -47.59 -10.56
N LEU A 34 -28.84 -48.32 -10.06
CA LEU A 34 -29.50 -48.12 -8.78
C LEU A 34 -28.90 -49.00 -7.65
N ASP A 35 -27.83 -49.74 -7.93
CA ASP A 35 -27.15 -50.54 -6.95
C ASP A 35 -26.52 -49.67 -5.86
N ALA A 36 -26.34 -50.28 -4.67
CA ALA A 36 -25.66 -49.59 -3.58
C ALA A 36 -24.21 -49.26 -3.96
N THR A 37 -23.81 -48.03 -3.77
CA THR A 37 -22.47 -47.56 -4.13
C THR A 37 -21.83 -46.83 -2.93
N ILE A 38 -20.49 -46.91 -2.83
CA ILE A 38 -19.66 -46.10 -1.95
C ILE A 38 -18.99 -44.97 -2.73
N ASP A 39 -19.17 -44.93 -4.05
CA ASP A 39 -18.67 -43.86 -4.91
C ASP A 39 -19.62 -42.66 -4.86
N TRP A 40 -19.39 -41.81 -3.87
CA TRP A 40 -20.07 -40.54 -3.74
C TRP A 40 -19.17 -39.49 -3.13
N GLN A 41 -19.36 -38.24 -3.53
CA GLN A 41 -18.62 -37.09 -3.07
C GLN A 41 -19.56 -35.93 -2.80
N GLU A 42 -19.22 -35.11 -1.83
CA GLU A 42 -19.91 -33.86 -1.52
C GLU A 42 -19.16 -32.70 -2.17
N GLN A 43 -19.88 -31.68 -2.57
CA GLN A 43 -19.26 -30.46 -3.12
C GLN A 43 -18.18 -29.91 -2.16
N ALA A 44 -17.06 -29.45 -2.72
CA ALA A 44 -15.93 -28.92 -1.96
C ALA A 44 -16.27 -27.59 -1.25
N PHE A 45 -17.23 -26.80 -1.78
CA PHE A 45 -17.58 -25.48 -1.29
C PHE A 45 -19.05 -25.42 -0.87
N SER A 46 -19.26 -24.99 0.37
CA SER A 46 -20.61 -24.76 0.92
C SER A 46 -20.52 -23.83 2.14
N SER A 47 -21.66 -23.37 2.64
CA SER A 47 -21.72 -22.63 3.90
C SER A 47 -21.15 -23.40 5.10
N ILE A 48 -21.15 -24.75 5.03
CA ILE A 48 -20.59 -25.63 6.06
C ILE A 48 -19.08 -25.82 5.85
N ARG A 49 -18.63 -26.10 4.61
CA ARG A 49 -17.21 -26.37 4.32
C ARG A 49 -16.37 -25.13 4.07
N GLY A 50 -17.00 -23.98 3.84
CA GLY A 50 -16.36 -22.73 3.47
C GLY A 50 -16.25 -22.57 1.95
N TYR A 51 -15.82 -21.40 1.55
CA TYR A 51 -15.62 -21.00 0.16
C TYR A 51 -14.13 -20.72 -0.09
N PRO A 52 -13.68 -20.67 -1.35
CA PRO A 52 -12.31 -20.33 -1.69
C PRO A 52 -11.89 -18.97 -1.11
N THR A 53 -10.66 -18.88 -0.63
CA THR A 53 -10.12 -17.67 -0.02
C THR A 53 -9.45 -16.75 -1.03
N THR A 54 -9.01 -17.29 -2.17
CA THR A 54 -8.28 -16.52 -3.18
C THR A 54 -8.56 -17.06 -4.59
N VAL A 55 -8.45 -16.19 -5.59
CA VAL A 55 -8.73 -16.49 -6.99
C VAL A 55 -7.75 -15.75 -7.90
N ALA A 56 -7.34 -16.40 -8.99
CA ALA A 56 -6.54 -15.78 -10.06
C ALA A 56 -6.83 -16.45 -11.41
N PHE A 57 -6.56 -15.74 -12.50
CA PHE A 57 -6.52 -16.33 -13.84
C PHE A 57 -5.07 -16.66 -14.21
N HIS A 58 -4.83 -17.86 -14.72
CA HIS A 58 -3.51 -18.27 -15.15
C HIS A 58 -3.60 -19.30 -16.30
N GLN A 59 -2.92 -19.04 -17.42
CA GLN A 59 -2.87 -19.92 -18.60
C GLN A 59 -4.27 -20.48 -19.00
N ASP A 60 -5.19 -19.56 -19.32
CA ASP A 60 -6.56 -19.87 -19.75
C ASP A 60 -7.41 -20.69 -18.75
N ARG A 61 -7.00 -20.73 -17.48
CA ARG A 61 -7.70 -21.39 -16.39
C ARG A 61 -8.07 -20.40 -15.28
N LEU A 62 -9.22 -20.61 -14.67
CA LEU A 62 -9.55 -20.01 -13.37
C LEU A 62 -8.92 -20.87 -12.28
N VAL A 63 -8.09 -20.27 -11.45
CA VAL A 63 -7.43 -20.92 -10.32
C VAL A 63 -8.03 -20.40 -9.03
N ILE A 64 -8.48 -21.29 -8.17
CA ILE A 64 -8.98 -20.99 -6.84
C ILE A 64 -8.20 -21.76 -5.80
N GLY A 65 -8.00 -21.17 -4.62
CA GLY A 65 -7.18 -21.77 -3.60
C GLY A 65 -7.68 -21.57 -2.19
N GLY A 66 -7.47 -22.62 -1.40
CA GLY A 66 -7.80 -22.68 0.01
C GLY A 66 -9.29 -22.54 0.29
N SER A 67 -9.76 -23.23 1.31
CA SER A 67 -11.04 -22.98 1.94
C SER A 67 -10.90 -23.26 3.44
N ARG A 68 -11.96 -22.99 4.21
CA ARG A 68 -11.91 -23.26 5.64
C ARG A 68 -11.55 -24.71 5.99
N GLU A 69 -12.12 -25.69 5.28
CA GLU A 69 -11.88 -27.11 5.53
C GLU A 69 -10.76 -27.74 4.69
N LEU A 70 -10.45 -27.10 3.54
CA LEU A 70 -9.39 -27.54 2.62
C LEU A 70 -8.39 -26.39 2.40
N PRO A 71 -7.69 -25.92 3.46
CA PRO A 71 -6.90 -24.70 3.40
C PRO A 71 -5.67 -24.78 2.49
N ASN A 72 -5.19 -25.99 2.20
CA ASN A 72 -3.97 -26.26 1.42
C ASN A 72 -4.27 -26.78 0.01
N ARG A 73 -5.49 -26.62 -0.51
CA ARG A 73 -5.88 -27.11 -1.84
C ARG A 73 -5.93 -26.03 -2.87
N LEU A 74 -5.55 -26.42 -4.10
CA LEU A 74 -5.67 -25.64 -5.33
C LEU A 74 -6.55 -26.39 -6.31
N TRP A 75 -7.42 -25.65 -6.99
CA TRP A 75 -8.27 -26.14 -8.07
C TRP A 75 -8.10 -25.24 -9.29
N PHE A 76 -7.91 -25.85 -10.44
CA PHE A 76 -7.82 -25.18 -11.74
C PHE A 76 -8.98 -25.65 -12.59
N SER A 77 -9.67 -24.70 -13.21
CA SER A 77 -10.74 -25.02 -14.17
C SER A 77 -10.20 -25.77 -15.39
N LYS A 78 -11.10 -26.31 -16.21
CA LYS A 78 -10.76 -26.72 -17.58
C LYS A 78 -10.18 -25.55 -18.36
N SER A 79 -9.27 -25.86 -19.28
CA SER A 79 -8.70 -24.84 -20.16
C SER A 79 -9.77 -24.23 -21.05
N GLY A 80 -9.92 -22.89 -21.03
CA GLY A 80 -10.94 -22.18 -21.78
C GLY A 80 -12.36 -22.28 -21.26
N ASP A 81 -12.65 -23.14 -20.25
CA ASP A 81 -13.95 -23.26 -19.59
C ASP A 81 -13.80 -22.93 -18.09
N LEU A 82 -13.83 -21.65 -17.78
CA LEU A 82 -13.40 -21.09 -16.49
C LEU A 82 -14.25 -21.52 -15.28
N PHE A 83 -15.47 -21.97 -15.49
CA PHE A 83 -16.37 -22.38 -14.41
C PHE A 83 -16.56 -23.91 -14.33
N ASN A 84 -15.82 -24.68 -15.11
CA ASN A 84 -15.86 -26.12 -15.11
C ASN A 84 -14.63 -26.70 -14.37
N PHE A 85 -14.88 -27.32 -13.22
CA PHE A 85 -13.88 -27.96 -12.37
C PHE A 85 -14.00 -29.48 -12.36
N ASP A 86 -14.67 -30.06 -13.38
CA ASP A 86 -14.75 -31.50 -13.52
C ASP A 86 -13.39 -32.07 -13.93
N LEU A 87 -12.85 -32.96 -13.08
CA LEU A 87 -11.53 -33.58 -13.27
C LEU A 87 -11.48 -34.56 -14.44
N GLY A 88 -12.65 -35.07 -14.90
CA GLY A 88 -12.76 -35.97 -16.00
C GLY A 88 -11.89 -37.23 -15.87
N THR A 89 -11.13 -37.51 -16.91
CA THR A 89 -10.21 -38.69 -16.98
C THR A 89 -8.73 -38.28 -16.91
N GLY A 90 -8.42 -37.02 -16.73
CA GLY A 90 -7.05 -36.47 -16.64
C GLY A 90 -6.44 -36.12 -18.00
N LEU A 91 -7.28 -35.74 -18.98
CA LEU A 91 -6.81 -35.20 -20.26
C LEU A 91 -6.17 -33.80 -20.09
N ASP A 92 -5.37 -33.38 -21.05
CA ASP A 92 -4.56 -32.17 -20.96
C ASP A 92 -5.36 -30.86 -20.75
N ASP A 93 -6.60 -30.82 -21.26
CA ASP A 93 -7.51 -29.68 -21.12
C ASP A 93 -8.40 -29.75 -19.86
N GLU A 94 -8.45 -30.88 -19.18
CA GLU A 94 -9.32 -31.10 -18.03
C GLU A 94 -8.86 -30.33 -16.78
N ALA A 95 -9.75 -30.25 -15.78
CA ALA A 95 -9.49 -29.54 -14.54
C ALA A 95 -8.39 -30.22 -13.73
N ILE A 96 -7.72 -29.45 -12.86
CA ILE A 96 -6.64 -29.92 -12.02
C ILE A 96 -6.99 -29.67 -10.56
N GLU A 97 -6.79 -30.66 -9.71
CA GLU A 97 -6.87 -30.52 -8.26
C GLU A 97 -5.63 -31.13 -7.61
N PHE A 98 -5.00 -30.37 -6.70
CA PHE A 98 -3.95 -30.95 -5.86
C PHE A 98 -3.84 -30.25 -4.51
N ALA A 99 -3.30 -30.96 -3.54
CA ALA A 99 -3.03 -30.44 -2.20
C ALA A 99 -1.55 -30.13 -2.03
N ILE A 100 -1.26 -29.01 -1.36
CA ILE A 100 0.10 -28.71 -0.92
C ILE A 100 0.43 -29.62 0.26
N LEU A 101 1.25 -30.63 0.00
CA LEU A 101 1.72 -31.56 1.02
C LEU A 101 3.09 -31.10 1.53
N SER A 102 3.18 -30.78 2.79
CA SER A 102 4.42 -30.40 3.46
C SER A 102 4.41 -30.87 4.91
N ASP A 103 5.55 -30.73 5.56
CA ASP A 103 5.74 -31.01 6.99
C ASP A 103 4.86 -30.16 7.94
N GLN A 104 4.22 -29.13 7.40
CA GLN A 104 3.29 -28.23 8.13
C GLN A 104 2.03 -27.99 7.31
N VAL A 105 0.91 -27.71 7.99
CA VAL A 105 -0.31 -27.27 7.32
C VAL A 105 -0.12 -25.85 6.83
N ASN A 106 0.03 -25.68 5.51
CA ASN A 106 0.20 -24.41 4.85
C ASN A 106 -1.14 -23.94 4.27
N ALA A 107 -1.88 -23.13 5.01
CA ALA A 107 -3.10 -22.52 4.49
C ALA A 107 -2.75 -21.52 3.38
N ILE A 108 -3.40 -21.67 2.23
CA ILE A 108 -3.26 -20.74 1.10
C ILE A 108 -3.88 -19.40 1.50
N ARG A 109 -3.10 -18.33 1.34
CA ARG A 109 -3.48 -16.96 1.68
C ARG A 109 -3.62 -16.08 0.45
N GLY A 110 -2.87 -16.36 -0.61
CA GLY A 110 -2.94 -15.64 -1.86
C GLY A 110 -2.45 -16.47 -3.04
N ILE A 111 -3.02 -16.21 -4.20
CA ILE A 111 -2.56 -16.75 -5.48
C ILE A 111 -2.31 -15.56 -6.39
N PHE A 112 -1.19 -15.59 -7.07
CA PHE A 112 -0.82 -14.53 -7.99
C PHE A 112 -0.28 -15.09 -9.31
N SER A 113 -0.82 -14.59 -10.43
CA SER A 113 -0.40 -14.98 -11.77
C SER A 113 0.69 -14.03 -12.27
N GLY A 114 1.94 -14.46 -12.20
CA GLY A 114 3.08 -13.78 -12.81
C GLY A 114 3.66 -14.60 -13.97
N ARG A 115 4.99 -14.62 -14.10
CA ARG A 115 5.68 -15.53 -15.03
C ARG A 115 5.31 -16.99 -14.80
N HIS A 116 5.19 -17.36 -13.52
CA HIS A 116 4.63 -18.62 -13.05
C HIS A 116 3.46 -18.31 -12.11
N LEU A 117 2.60 -19.27 -11.85
CA LEU A 117 1.62 -19.11 -10.80
C LEU A 117 2.33 -19.19 -9.44
N GLN A 118 2.20 -18.15 -8.66
CA GLN A 118 2.76 -18.02 -7.33
C GLN A 118 1.67 -18.31 -6.31
N VAL A 119 1.98 -19.10 -5.28
CA VAL A 119 1.06 -19.43 -4.21
C VAL A 119 1.69 -19.05 -2.88
N PHE A 120 1.06 -18.13 -2.22
CA PHE A 120 1.47 -17.62 -0.91
C PHE A 120 0.67 -18.35 0.17
N THR A 121 1.38 -19.00 1.09
CA THR A 121 0.78 -19.76 2.19
C THR A 121 1.19 -19.22 3.54
N SER A 122 0.56 -19.68 4.60
CA SER A 122 0.89 -19.27 5.97
C SER A 122 2.33 -19.62 6.42
N GLY A 123 3.05 -20.45 5.70
CA GLY A 123 4.38 -20.89 6.11
C GLY A 123 5.43 -20.92 5.00
N ALA A 124 5.05 -20.68 3.75
CA ALA A 124 5.98 -20.76 2.61
C ALA A 124 5.38 -20.13 1.36
N GLU A 125 6.24 -19.81 0.39
CA GLU A 125 5.89 -19.40 -0.96
C GLU A 125 6.25 -20.47 -1.95
N TRP A 126 5.34 -20.71 -2.89
CA TRP A 126 5.41 -21.80 -3.84
C TRP A 126 5.29 -21.29 -5.27
N MET A 127 5.92 -21.99 -6.19
CA MET A 127 5.82 -21.79 -7.62
C MET A 127 5.14 -23.01 -8.23
N VAL A 128 4.07 -22.78 -8.99
CA VAL A 128 3.46 -23.83 -9.83
C VAL A 128 4.04 -23.72 -11.24
N THR A 129 4.53 -24.82 -11.75
CA THR A 129 5.08 -24.94 -13.09
C THR A 129 4.38 -26.05 -13.88
N GLY A 130 4.48 -25.97 -15.18
CA GLY A 130 3.94 -26.90 -16.17
C GLY A 130 3.94 -26.19 -17.53
N SER A 131 4.49 -26.81 -18.56
CA SER A 131 4.54 -26.23 -19.91
C SER A 131 4.23 -27.31 -20.97
N PRO A 132 2.96 -27.35 -21.44
CA PRO A 132 1.77 -26.65 -20.96
C PRO A 132 1.35 -27.09 -19.54
N LEU A 133 0.50 -26.28 -18.88
CA LEU A 133 -0.04 -26.62 -17.57
C LEU A 133 -1.20 -27.60 -17.70
N THR A 134 -0.92 -28.88 -17.47
CA THR A 134 -1.86 -30.01 -17.61
C THR A 134 -1.92 -30.84 -16.33
N PRO A 135 -2.92 -31.70 -16.14
CA PRO A 135 -2.95 -32.63 -15.01
C PRO A 135 -1.69 -33.46 -14.85
N ALA A 136 -1.04 -33.82 -15.99
CA ALA A 136 0.16 -34.68 -16.00
C ALA A 136 1.47 -33.91 -15.77
N THR A 137 1.52 -32.60 -16.08
CA THR A 137 2.76 -31.81 -16.06
C THR A 137 2.86 -30.84 -14.90
N VAL A 138 1.76 -30.59 -14.19
CA VAL A 138 1.72 -29.67 -13.07
C VAL A 138 2.69 -30.08 -11.96
N GLN A 139 3.52 -29.13 -11.53
CA GLN A 139 4.45 -29.32 -10.42
C GLN A 139 4.38 -28.14 -9.48
N LEU A 140 4.51 -28.40 -8.19
CA LEU A 140 4.53 -27.40 -7.14
C LEU A 140 5.88 -27.44 -6.44
N ASN A 141 6.62 -26.33 -6.55
CA ASN A 141 7.97 -26.22 -6.02
C ASN A 141 8.02 -25.13 -4.95
N ARG A 142 8.42 -25.49 -3.72
CA ARG A 142 8.62 -24.51 -2.66
C ARG A 142 9.84 -23.65 -2.98
N GLN A 143 9.69 -22.35 -2.87
CA GLN A 143 10.72 -21.36 -3.15
C GLN A 143 11.33 -20.81 -1.87
N THR A 144 10.51 -20.31 -0.97
CA THR A 144 10.94 -19.69 0.29
C THR A 144 10.10 -20.19 1.47
N ARG A 145 10.51 -19.85 2.69
CA ARG A 145 9.85 -20.22 3.96
C ARG A 145 9.54 -18.99 4.81
N VAL A 146 9.06 -17.94 4.20
CA VAL A 146 8.66 -16.72 4.91
C VAL A 146 7.26 -16.87 5.48
N GLY A 147 6.32 -17.23 4.63
CA GLY A 147 4.89 -17.28 4.93
C GLY A 147 4.22 -15.92 4.83
N SER A 148 2.90 -15.92 4.71
CA SER A 148 2.07 -14.72 4.64
C SER A 148 1.17 -14.61 5.87
N VAL A 149 0.67 -13.41 6.15
CA VAL A 149 -0.21 -13.07 7.28
C VAL A 149 -1.39 -14.03 7.38
N ILE A 150 -1.73 -14.45 8.60
CA ILE A 150 -2.73 -15.50 8.86
C ILE A 150 -4.10 -14.92 9.22
N ASP A 151 -4.13 -13.87 10.02
CA ASP A 151 -5.33 -13.29 10.64
C ASP A 151 -6.12 -12.37 9.70
N ARG A 152 -5.50 -11.90 8.63
CA ARG A 152 -6.08 -10.97 7.65
C ARG A 152 -5.66 -11.32 6.23
N TYR A 153 -6.39 -10.80 5.25
CA TYR A 153 -6.07 -10.97 3.84
C TYR A 153 -5.46 -9.68 3.29
N ILE A 154 -4.19 -9.75 2.92
CA ILE A 154 -3.48 -8.66 2.25
C ILE A 154 -3.03 -9.18 0.89
N PRO A 155 -3.63 -8.72 -0.21
CA PRO A 155 -3.30 -9.21 -1.54
C PRO A 155 -1.86 -8.84 -1.90
N PRO A 156 -1.09 -9.76 -2.49
CA PRO A 156 0.19 -9.43 -3.11
C PRO A 156 0.00 -8.46 -4.29
N VAL A 157 0.93 -7.54 -4.48
CA VAL A 157 0.91 -6.55 -5.57
C VAL A 157 2.10 -6.72 -6.50
N THR A 158 1.92 -6.39 -7.78
CA THR A 158 3.01 -6.44 -8.77
C THR A 158 3.71 -5.09 -8.85
N VAL A 159 5.03 -5.13 -8.75
CA VAL A 159 5.88 -3.95 -8.90
C VAL A 159 7.05 -4.28 -9.81
N ASP A 160 7.12 -3.67 -10.98
CA ASP A 160 8.21 -3.84 -11.96
C ASP A 160 8.59 -5.32 -12.22
N GLY A 161 7.58 -6.20 -12.35
CA GLY A 161 7.76 -7.63 -12.65
C GLY A 161 8.12 -8.51 -11.45
N ALA A 162 8.24 -7.94 -10.25
CA ALA A 162 8.30 -8.67 -9.00
C ALA A 162 6.94 -8.65 -8.29
N THR A 163 6.73 -9.56 -7.37
CA THR A 163 5.55 -9.58 -6.51
C THR A 163 5.96 -9.11 -5.11
N VAL A 164 5.27 -8.11 -4.60
CA VAL A 164 5.46 -7.62 -3.24
C VAL A 164 4.39 -8.22 -2.34
N PHE A 165 4.78 -8.83 -1.24
CA PHE A 165 3.88 -9.48 -0.29
C PHE A 165 4.29 -9.19 1.15
N ILE A 166 3.36 -9.37 2.09
CA ILE A 166 3.56 -9.14 3.51
C ILE A 166 3.91 -10.45 4.20
N GLY A 167 5.00 -10.43 4.95
CA GLY A 167 5.47 -11.56 5.74
C GLY A 167 4.50 -11.96 6.85
N ARG A 168 4.68 -13.18 7.38
CA ARG A 168 3.76 -13.85 8.31
C ARG A 168 3.40 -13.07 9.57
N ASP A 169 4.32 -12.26 10.07
CA ASP A 169 4.15 -11.47 11.29
C ASP A 169 3.52 -10.08 11.05
N GLY A 170 3.25 -9.72 9.78
CA GLY A 170 2.74 -8.40 9.43
C GLY A 170 3.77 -7.26 9.56
N GLN A 171 5.03 -7.58 9.90
CA GLN A 171 6.10 -6.61 10.17
C GLN A 171 7.08 -6.48 9.01
N GLU A 172 7.03 -7.40 8.06
CA GLU A 172 7.97 -7.45 6.95
C GLU A 172 7.24 -7.35 5.62
N ILE A 173 7.77 -6.52 4.74
CA ILE A 173 7.35 -6.42 3.34
C ILE A 173 8.47 -6.97 2.47
N ARG A 174 8.15 -7.91 1.59
CA ARG A 174 9.13 -8.64 0.81
C ARG A 174 8.86 -8.59 -0.68
N GLU A 175 9.94 -8.52 -1.44
CA GLU A 175 9.96 -8.64 -2.89
C GLU A 175 10.19 -10.11 -3.27
N PHE A 176 9.23 -10.74 -3.94
CA PHE A 176 9.32 -12.09 -4.47
C PHE A 176 9.66 -12.01 -5.96
N LEU A 177 10.92 -12.26 -6.27
CA LEU A 177 11.50 -12.08 -7.58
C LEU A 177 12.10 -13.39 -8.12
N TYR A 178 11.76 -13.71 -9.35
CA TYR A 178 12.39 -14.82 -10.08
C TYR A 178 13.73 -14.40 -10.65
N THR A 179 14.76 -15.22 -10.44
CA THR A 179 16.09 -15.07 -11.02
C THR A 179 16.39 -16.21 -11.98
N ASP A 180 16.70 -15.88 -13.23
CA ASP A 180 16.99 -16.87 -14.26
C ASP A 180 18.28 -17.69 -13.96
N ILE A 181 19.21 -17.08 -13.20
CA ILE A 181 20.47 -17.75 -12.81
C ILE A 181 20.20 -18.87 -11.81
N GLU A 182 19.35 -18.65 -10.83
CA GLU A 182 19.01 -19.63 -9.81
C GLU A 182 17.84 -20.52 -10.23
N GLN A 183 17.11 -20.13 -11.27
CA GLN A 183 15.84 -20.74 -11.71
C GLN A 183 14.82 -20.86 -10.54
N ALA A 184 14.86 -19.90 -9.65
CA ALA A 184 14.07 -19.87 -8.43
C ALA A 184 13.63 -18.45 -8.08
N TYR A 185 12.60 -18.35 -7.24
CA TYR A 185 12.21 -17.10 -6.60
C TYR A 185 12.98 -16.90 -5.30
N THR A 186 13.37 -15.67 -5.06
CA THR A 186 13.95 -15.21 -3.79
C THR A 186 13.02 -14.20 -3.13
N ALA A 187 13.03 -14.14 -1.79
CA ALA A 187 12.24 -13.18 -1.01
C ALA A 187 13.17 -12.21 -0.27
N ILE A 188 13.28 -10.99 -0.79
CA ILE A 188 14.16 -9.95 -0.26
C ILE A 188 13.34 -8.99 0.62
N ASP A 189 13.82 -8.67 1.82
CA ASP A 189 13.22 -7.68 2.71
C ASP A 189 13.43 -6.26 2.15
N LEU A 190 12.33 -5.55 1.89
CA LEU A 190 12.32 -4.20 1.33
C LEU A 190 12.46 -3.11 2.40
N ALA A 191 12.32 -3.45 3.67
CA ALA A 191 12.35 -2.51 4.79
C ALA A 191 13.49 -2.78 5.77
N LEU A 192 14.52 -3.54 5.40
CA LEU A 192 15.60 -3.96 6.32
C LEU A 192 16.21 -2.80 7.10
N ALA A 193 16.43 -1.66 6.46
CA ALA A 193 16.99 -0.45 7.10
C ALA A 193 15.92 0.46 7.74
N SER A 194 14.63 0.19 7.49
CA SER A 194 13.51 1.07 7.85
C SER A 194 12.36 0.31 8.50
N ARG A 195 12.64 -0.78 9.22
CA ARG A 195 11.64 -1.67 9.82
C ARG A 195 10.68 -0.99 10.79
N HIS A 196 11.04 0.18 11.30
CA HIS A 196 10.19 0.99 12.18
C HIS A 196 9.04 1.69 11.42
N ILE A 197 9.08 1.72 10.09
CA ILE A 197 8.05 2.39 9.27
C ILE A 197 6.93 1.44 8.87
N PRO A 198 7.14 0.34 8.10
CA PRO A 198 6.08 -0.58 7.75
C PRO A 198 5.86 -1.61 8.88
N GLN A 199 5.09 -1.23 9.89
CA GLN A 199 4.75 -2.10 11.02
C GLN A 199 3.25 -2.41 11.02
N ASP A 200 2.87 -3.61 11.50
CA ASP A 200 1.50 -4.05 11.67
C ASP A 200 0.63 -3.75 10.44
N ILE A 201 1.09 -4.24 9.29
CA ILE A 201 0.51 -3.92 8.00
C ILE A 201 -0.86 -4.57 7.86
N ILE A 202 -1.88 -3.79 7.47
CA ILE A 202 -3.26 -4.27 7.28
C ILE A 202 -3.72 -4.27 5.83
N ASP A 203 -3.12 -3.42 4.99
CA ASP A 203 -3.45 -3.33 3.57
C ASP A 203 -2.28 -2.79 2.76
N GLN A 204 -2.24 -3.05 1.45
CA GLN A 204 -1.24 -2.51 0.53
C GLN A 204 -1.79 -2.39 -0.89
N ASP A 205 -1.29 -1.40 -1.64
CA ASP A 205 -1.49 -1.29 -3.08
C ASP A 205 -0.32 -0.55 -3.74
N TYR A 206 -0.23 -0.61 -5.06
CA TYR A 206 0.87 -0.01 -5.82
C TYR A 206 0.38 0.98 -6.87
N ASP A 207 0.90 2.20 -6.82
CA ASP A 207 0.73 3.23 -7.85
C ASP A 207 1.89 3.19 -8.85
N PRO A 208 1.66 2.68 -10.08
CA PRO A 208 2.70 2.60 -11.09
C PRO A 208 3.11 3.96 -11.65
N ARG A 209 2.22 4.97 -11.62
CA ARG A 209 2.49 6.31 -12.13
C ARG A 209 3.55 7.02 -11.28
N ARG A 210 3.38 6.98 -9.97
CA ARG A 210 4.31 7.59 -9.00
C ARG A 210 5.40 6.64 -8.54
N ARG A 211 5.30 5.35 -8.87
CA ARG A 211 6.17 4.26 -8.38
C ARG A 211 6.20 4.17 -6.86
N LEU A 212 5.02 4.31 -6.27
CA LEU A 212 4.82 4.26 -4.83
C LEU A 212 4.06 2.99 -4.44
N VAL A 213 4.63 2.22 -3.54
CA VAL A 213 3.90 1.18 -2.81
C VAL A 213 3.31 1.84 -1.57
N PHE A 214 1.99 1.80 -1.45
CA PHE A 214 1.25 2.26 -0.28
C PHE A 214 1.04 1.10 0.67
N VAL A 215 1.24 1.34 1.94
CA VAL A 215 1.08 0.36 3.02
C VAL A 215 0.30 1.00 4.15
N VAL A 216 -0.86 0.43 4.47
CA VAL A 216 -1.68 0.87 5.61
C VAL A 216 -1.30 0.09 6.85
N ARG A 217 -1.22 0.77 7.99
CA ARG A 217 -0.82 0.23 9.28
C ARG A 217 -2.01 0.11 10.23
N GLU A 218 -1.92 -0.83 11.15
CA GLU A 218 -2.96 -1.05 12.18
C GLU A 218 -3.12 0.13 13.15
N ASP A 219 -2.12 1.02 13.25
CA ASP A 219 -2.22 2.25 14.07
C ASP A 219 -2.96 3.42 13.38
N GLY A 220 -3.55 3.20 12.22
CA GLY A 220 -4.30 4.20 11.45
C GLY A 220 -3.43 5.12 10.61
N LYS A 221 -2.13 4.92 10.58
CA LYS A 221 -1.20 5.63 9.69
C LYS A 221 -0.98 4.84 8.41
N PHE A 222 -0.39 5.47 7.42
CA PHE A 222 0.08 4.77 6.23
C PHE A 222 1.52 5.15 5.91
N ALA A 223 2.20 4.27 5.19
CA ALA A 223 3.54 4.53 4.71
C ALA A 223 3.59 4.39 3.19
N THR A 224 4.48 5.13 2.56
CA THR A 224 4.78 4.98 1.14
C THR A 224 6.22 4.56 0.96
N MET A 225 6.47 3.67 0.00
CA MET A 225 7.80 3.32 -0.44
C MET A 225 7.99 3.74 -1.88
N THR A 226 8.93 4.63 -2.15
CA THR A 226 9.42 4.85 -3.51
C THR A 226 10.23 3.63 -3.92
N PHE A 227 9.76 2.92 -4.95
CA PHE A 227 10.38 1.70 -5.41
C PHE A 227 10.82 1.82 -6.87
N TYR A 228 12.12 1.98 -7.09
CA TYR A 228 12.72 2.05 -8.41
C TYR A 228 13.88 1.06 -8.51
N ARG A 229 13.56 -0.14 -9.02
CA ARG A 229 14.50 -1.28 -9.01
C ARG A 229 15.76 -1.03 -9.83
N ALA A 230 15.64 -0.43 -11.00
CA ALA A 230 16.77 -0.16 -11.90
C ALA A 230 17.87 0.67 -11.21
N GLU A 231 17.46 1.61 -10.35
CA GLU A 231 18.35 2.50 -9.60
C GLU A 231 18.56 2.06 -8.14
N GLN A 232 18.02 0.92 -7.76
CA GLN A 232 18.07 0.37 -6.38
C GLN A 232 17.51 1.33 -5.32
N VAL A 233 16.57 2.20 -5.69
CA VAL A 233 15.91 3.12 -4.76
C VAL A 233 14.82 2.38 -4.00
N ARG A 234 14.89 2.44 -2.66
CA ARG A 234 13.91 1.93 -1.69
C ARG A 234 13.81 2.94 -0.56
N ALA A 235 13.00 3.97 -0.74
CA ALA A 235 12.88 5.06 0.22
C ALA A 235 11.50 5.07 0.86
N TRP A 236 11.46 4.97 2.17
CA TRP A 236 10.23 4.93 2.97
C TRP A 236 9.88 6.29 3.54
N THR A 237 8.60 6.63 3.51
CA THR A 237 8.03 7.82 4.15
C THR A 237 6.82 7.40 4.97
N LEU A 238 6.72 7.87 6.22
CA LEU A 238 5.55 7.69 7.07
C LEU A 238 4.63 8.89 6.90
N HIS A 239 3.35 8.61 6.79
CA HIS A 239 2.28 9.61 6.71
C HIS A 239 1.30 9.39 7.86
N ASP A 240 0.84 10.49 8.45
CA ASP A 240 -0.27 10.48 9.36
C ASP A 240 -1.32 11.53 8.97
N THR A 241 -2.51 11.37 9.47
CA THR A 241 -3.65 12.24 9.23
C THR A 241 -4.45 12.35 10.53
N ALA A 242 -5.23 13.40 10.68
CA ALA A 242 -6.18 13.54 11.79
C ALA A 242 -7.39 12.60 11.59
N GLY A 243 -7.14 11.30 11.57
CA GLY A 243 -8.09 10.24 11.32
C GLY A 243 -7.42 8.88 11.39
N TYR A 244 -8.14 7.84 11.02
CA TYR A 244 -7.67 6.46 11.01
C TYR A 244 -7.81 5.88 9.60
N VAL A 245 -6.70 5.55 8.95
CA VAL A 245 -6.68 4.94 7.62
C VAL A 245 -6.95 3.45 7.75
N HIS A 246 -7.95 2.95 7.05
CA HIS A 246 -8.37 1.55 7.08
C HIS A 246 -7.93 0.75 5.85
N ALA A 247 -7.91 1.37 4.68
CA ALA A 247 -7.59 0.70 3.43
C ALA A 247 -7.04 1.66 2.38
N VAL A 248 -6.33 1.12 1.40
CA VAL A 248 -5.85 1.83 0.22
C VAL A 248 -6.26 1.07 -1.04
N SER A 249 -6.58 1.79 -2.11
CA SER A 249 -6.81 1.20 -3.42
C SER A 249 -6.35 2.13 -4.54
N VAL A 250 -5.63 1.58 -5.50
CA VAL A 250 -5.18 2.28 -6.69
C VAL A 250 -6.09 1.92 -7.86
N VAL A 251 -6.71 2.92 -8.46
CA VAL A 251 -7.63 2.76 -9.59
C VAL A 251 -7.17 3.65 -10.74
N GLY A 252 -6.57 3.05 -11.74
CA GLY A 252 -5.92 3.80 -12.83
C GLY A 252 -4.74 4.61 -12.31
N ASP A 253 -4.81 5.94 -12.44
CA ASP A 253 -3.77 6.88 -12.00
C ASP A 253 -4.07 7.51 -10.62
N ASP A 254 -5.18 7.14 -10.01
CA ASP A 254 -5.66 7.72 -8.78
C ASP A 254 -5.53 6.74 -7.60
N VAL A 255 -5.11 7.26 -6.47
CA VAL A 255 -4.99 6.52 -5.20
C VAL A 255 -6.09 6.98 -4.26
N TYR A 256 -6.85 6.04 -3.72
CA TYR A 256 -7.93 6.29 -2.79
C TYR A 256 -7.62 5.66 -1.44
N LEU A 257 -7.91 6.38 -0.38
CA LEU A 257 -7.75 5.96 1.01
C LEU A 257 -9.13 5.95 1.68
N LEU A 258 -9.45 4.87 2.38
CA LEU A 258 -10.62 4.82 3.25
C LEU A 258 -10.19 5.29 4.64
N ILE A 259 -10.73 6.41 5.08
CA ILE A 259 -10.34 7.08 6.33
C ILE A 259 -11.56 7.22 7.24
N GLU A 260 -11.40 6.92 8.51
CA GLU A 260 -12.39 7.19 9.54
C GLU A 260 -12.03 8.51 10.24
N ARG A 261 -12.97 9.47 10.22
CA ARG A 261 -12.88 10.76 10.90
C ARG A 261 -14.16 10.98 11.69
N ASN A 262 -14.04 11.33 12.96
CA ASN A 262 -15.19 11.63 13.84
C ASN A 262 -16.29 10.55 13.80
N GLY A 263 -15.89 9.25 13.64
CA GLY A 263 -16.81 8.11 13.57
C GLY A 263 -17.52 7.94 12.23
N SER A 264 -17.14 8.71 11.20
CA SER A 264 -17.63 8.59 9.82
C SER A 264 -16.54 8.08 8.89
N TYR A 265 -16.91 7.17 7.97
CA TYR A 265 -15.99 6.64 6.95
C TYR A 265 -16.07 7.50 5.70
N ILE A 266 -14.93 7.97 5.22
CA ILE A 266 -14.78 8.85 4.06
C ILE A 266 -13.76 8.25 3.11
N ILE A 267 -14.01 8.37 1.80
CA ILE A 267 -13.02 8.04 0.78
C ILE A 267 -12.34 9.32 0.36
N GLU A 268 -11.04 9.39 0.60
CA GLU A 268 -10.21 10.52 0.22
C GLU A 268 -9.26 10.12 -0.91
N LYS A 269 -8.98 11.07 -1.80
CA LYS A 269 -8.04 10.89 -2.91
C LYS A 269 -6.69 11.49 -2.52
N PHE A 270 -5.62 10.71 -2.71
CA PHE A 270 -4.26 11.22 -2.55
C PHE A 270 -3.91 12.18 -3.69
N ASP A 271 -3.61 13.43 -3.36
CA ASP A 271 -3.26 14.49 -4.30
C ASP A 271 -1.96 15.18 -3.88
N GLU A 272 -0.93 15.10 -4.74
CA GLU A 272 0.40 15.66 -4.48
C GLU A 272 0.50 17.17 -4.73
N ASP A 273 -0.50 17.77 -5.37
CA ASP A 273 -0.51 19.19 -5.67
C ASP A 273 -1.22 20.04 -4.60
N ILE A 274 -1.89 19.38 -3.64
CA ILE A 274 -2.61 20.06 -2.55
C ILE A 274 -1.82 19.93 -1.25
N GLY A 275 -1.47 21.08 -0.67
CA GLY A 275 -0.65 21.16 0.55
C GLY A 275 -1.44 21.08 1.87
N LEU A 276 -2.71 20.69 1.86
CA LEU A 276 -3.58 20.53 3.04
C LEU A 276 -4.19 19.12 3.05
N ASP A 277 -4.30 18.55 4.24
CA ASP A 277 -4.91 17.24 4.45
C ASP A 277 -6.45 17.36 4.54
N SER A 278 -7.18 16.32 4.11
CA SER A 278 -8.65 16.28 4.07
C SER A 278 -9.28 17.50 3.40
N SER A 279 -8.65 17.98 2.34
CA SER A 279 -8.95 19.28 1.78
C SER A 279 -10.03 19.25 0.72
N LEU A 280 -10.73 20.38 0.59
CA LEU A 280 -11.65 20.67 -0.49
C LEU A 280 -11.22 21.93 -1.24
N THR A 281 -11.42 21.91 -2.56
CA THR A 281 -11.22 23.06 -3.42
C THR A 281 -12.58 23.64 -3.81
N GLY A 282 -12.78 24.92 -3.55
CA GLY A 282 -13.98 25.66 -3.93
C GLY A 282 -13.67 26.78 -4.92
N VAL A 283 -14.50 26.94 -5.94
CA VAL A 283 -14.43 28.05 -6.89
C VAL A 283 -15.80 28.71 -7.02
N SER A 284 -15.87 30.00 -6.90
CA SER A 284 -17.10 30.78 -7.05
C SER A 284 -16.96 31.82 -8.19
N PRO A 285 -17.96 31.97 -9.07
CA PRO A 285 -17.92 32.95 -10.16
C PRO A 285 -17.94 34.41 -9.66
N THR A 286 -18.38 34.62 -8.41
CA THR A 286 -18.38 35.93 -7.74
C THR A 286 -17.68 35.77 -6.40
N ALA A 287 -16.86 36.76 -6.04
CA ALA A 287 -16.16 36.74 -4.76
C ALA A 287 -17.16 36.65 -3.60
N THR A 288 -16.94 35.65 -2.71
CA THR A 288 -17.79 35.39 -1.54
C THR A 288 -16.94 35.24 -0.29
N ILE A 289 -17.56 35.54 0.86
CA ILE A 289 -16.95 35.27 2.17
C ILE A 289 -17.41 33.95 2.78
N ASN A 290 -18.57 33.40 2.34
CA ASN A 290 -19.13 32.19 2.91
C ASN A 290 -18.87 31.00 1.99
N TRP A 291 -18.34 29.94 2.58
CA TRP A 291 -18.02 28.69 1.90
C TRP A 291 -18.57 27.50 2.68
N SER A 292 -19.14 26.52 1.99
CA SER A 292 -19.81 25.36 2.57
C SER A 292 -19.31 24.04 1.96
N GLY A 293 -19.70 22.91 2.56
CA GLY A 293 -19.33 21.56 2.13
C GLY A 293 -18.25 20.92 3.00
N PHE A 294 -17.97 21.53 4.18
CA PHE A 294 -16.95 21.04 5.10
C PHE A 294 -17.53 20.17 6.23
N ASP A 295 -18.67 19.50 6.00
CA ASP A 295 -19.35 18.68 7.00
C ASP A 295 -18.42 17.60 7.62
N HIS A 296 -17.46 17.08 6.83
CA HIS A 296 -16.47 16.09 7.27
C HIS A 296 -15.42 16.65 8.24
N LEU A 297 -15.30 17.98 8.33
CA LEU A 297 -14.38 18.70 9.22
C LEU A 297 -15.14 19.51 10.29
N GLU A 298 -16.40 19.16 10.58
CA GLU A 298 -17.21 19.85 11.57
C GLU A 298 -16.53 19.92 12.94
N GLY A 299 -16.41 21.13 13.48
CA GLY A 299 -15.75 21.38 14.76
C GLY A 299 -14.22 21.46 14.72
N GLU A 300 -13.60 21.23 13.57
CA GLU A 300 -12.15 21.32 13.39
C GLU A 300 -11.72 22.75 13.03
N MET A 301 -10.49 23.10 13.43
CA MET A 301 -9.81 24.31 12.99
C MET A 301 -9.08 24.01 11.68
N ILE A 302 -9.43 24.69 10.60
CA ILE A 302 -8.86 24.45 9.27
C ILE A 302 -8.05 25.63 8.77
N SER A 303 -7.04 25.33 7.98
CA SER A 303 -6.23 26.30 7.26
C SER A 303 -6.75 26.53 5.84
N ILE A 304 -6.54 27.72 5.31
CA ILE A 304 -7.11 28.15 4.04
C ILE A 304 -6.04 28.79 3.15
N ILE A 305 -6.06 28.41 1.88
CA ILE A 305 -5.39 29.13 0.80
C ILE A 305 -6.51 29.82 0.01
N ALA A 306 -6.56 31.15 0.04
CA ALA A 306 -7.57 31.97 -0.60
C ALA A 306 -6.93 32.74 -1.77
N ASP A 307 -7.46 32.56 -3.00
CA ASP A 307 -6.90 33.13 -4.24
C ASP A 307 -5.37 32.93 -4.32
N ASP A 308 -4.92 31.69 -4.06
CA ASP A 308 -3.54 31.21 -4.02
C ASP A 308 -2.64 31.79 -2.89
N ILE A 309 -3.22 32.54 -1.94
CA ILE A 309 -2.51 33.09 -0.78
C ILE A 309 -2.92 32.38 0.50
N TYR A 310 -1.93 31.79 1.19
CA TYR A 310 -2.15 31.17 2.49
C TYR A 310 -2.59 32.22 3.54
N GLN A 311 -3.66 31.92 4.26
CA GLN A 311 -4.14 32.72 5.38
C GLN A 311 -3.50 32.18 6.66
N GLU A 312 -2.83 33.04 7.43
CA GLU A 312 -2.18 32.63 8.69
C GLU A 312 -3.19 32.26 9.77
N ASP A 313 -4.41 32.84 9.70
CA ASP A 313 -5.49 32.54 10.63
C ASP A 313 -6.12 31.17 10.29
N GLU A 314 -6.47 30.44 11.33
CA GLU A 314 -7.25 29.20 11.21
C GLU A 314 -8.74 29.49 11.43
N TYR A 315 -9.60 28.74 10.77
CA TYR A 315 -11.05 28.95 10.76
C TYR A 315 -11.78 27.74 11.32
N LEU A 316 -12.67 27.98 12.30
CA LEU A 316 -13.52 26.92 12.86
C LEU A 316 -14.65 26.57 11.88
N VAL A 317 -14.79 25.30 11.55
CA VAL A 317 -15.93 24.81 10.77
C VAL A 317 -17.14 24.70 11.68
N THR A 318 -18.26 25.34 11.28
CA THR A 318 -19.51 25.32 12.03
C THR A 318 -20.68 25.09 11.08
N SER A 319 -21.45 24.02 11.30
CA SER A 319 -22.54 23.61 10.40
C SER A 319 -22.09 23.35 8.97
N GLY A 320 -20.87 22.79 8.80
CA GLY A 320 -20.26 22.53 7.50
C GLY A 320 -19.85 23.78 6.73
N GLU A 321 -19.79 24.96 7.38
CA GLU A 321 -19.51 26.23 6.75
C GLU A 321 -18.36 26.99 7.45
N ILE A 322 -17.72 27.87 6.69
CA ILE A 322 -16.72 28.83 7.16
C ILE A 322 -17.02 30.21 6.60
N THR A 323 -16.61 31.25 7.34
CA THR A 323 -16.75 32.65 6.91
C THR A 323 -15.40 33.36 6.93
N LEU A 324 -14.98 33.86 5.79
CA LEU A 324 -13.73 34.62 5.61
C LEU A 324 -13.91 36.11 5.89
N PRO A 325 -12.86 36.80 6.30
CA PRO A 325 -12.94 38.26 6.51
C PRO A 325 -13.05 39.05 5.20
N ASN A 326 -12.53 38.52 4.10
CA ASN A 326 -12.52 39.14 2.79
C ASN A 326 -13.16 38.23 1.73
N PRO A 327 -13.89 38.77 0.76
CA PRO A 327 -14.46 37.98 -0.30
C PRO A 327 -13.39 37.51 -1.27
N VAL A 328 -13.40 36.18 -1.61
CA VAL A 328 -12.47 35.51 -2.52
C VAL A 328 -13.22 34.68 -3.54
N THR A 329 -12.55 34.36 -4.65
CA THR A 329 -13.13 33.59 -5.77
C THR A 329 -12.74 32.12 -5.75
N LYS A 330 -11.63 31.80 -5.10
CA LYS A 330 -11.09 30.43 -5.02
C LYS A 330 -10.58 30.14 -3.62
N ILE A 331 -10.90 28.96 -3.09
CA ILE A 331 -10.29 28.47 -1.85
C ILE A 331 -9.79 27.04 -2.01
N VAL A 332 -8.74 26.71 -1.26
CA VAL A 332 -8.37 25.37 -0.85
C VAL A 332 -8.37 25.39 0.66
N ALA A 333 -9.19 24.56 1.29
CA ALA A 333 -9.37 24.55 2.73
C ALA A 333 -9.24 23.12 3.26
N GLY A 334 -8.54 22.93 4.37
CA GLY A 334 -8.28 21.63 4.95
C GLY A 334 -7.42 21.69 6.20
N LEU A 335 -6.99 20.52 6.67
CA LEU A 335 -6.16 20.42 7.86
C LEU A 335 -4.69 20.67 7.52
N LYS A 336 -4.02 21.42 8.41
CA LYS A 336 -2.58 21.68 8.29
C LYS A 336 -1.79 20.44 8.72
N TYR A 337 -0.75 20.15 8.00
CA TYR A 337 0.21 19.11 8.37
C TYR A 337 1.65 19.62 8.21
N THR A 338 2.60 18.89 8.78
CA THR A 338 4.01 19.28 8.78
C THR A 338 4.85 18.21 8.09
N HIS A 339 5.62 18.62 7.08
CA HIS A 339 6.69 17.77 6.54
C HIS A 339 7.91 17.90 7.41
N GLU A 340 8.52 16.77 7.76
CA GLU A 340 9.77 16.74 8.51
C GLU A 340 10.82 15.89 7.80
N LEU A 341 12.03 16.42 7.65
CA LEU A 341 13.19 15.69 7.15
C LEU A 341 14.36 15.88 8.12
N ILE A 342 14.74 14.79 8.77
CA ILE A 342 15.87 14.75 9.69
C ILE A 342 16.93 13.82 9.10
N PRO A 343 18.07 14.34 8.60
CA PRO A 343 19.12 13.50 8.07
C PRO A 343 19.82 12.72 9.18
N LEU A 344 20.34 11.55 8.83
CA LEU A 344 21.26 10.86 9.72
C LEU A 344 22.53 11.71 9.95
N PRO A 345 23.20 11.53 11.08
CA PRO A 345 24.51 12.16 11.32
C PRO A 345 25.48 11.80 10.19
N PRO A 346 26.37 12.72 9.80
CA PRO A 346 27.32 12.46 8.72
C PRO A 346 28.23 11.26 9.08
N PRO A 347 28.50 10.36 8.11
CA PRO A 347 29.36 9.21 8.33
C PRO A 347 30.82 9.68 8.55
N LEU A 348 31.25 9.74 9.79
CA LEU A 348 32.61 10.08 10.14
C LEU A 348 33.42 8.81 10.35
N ASN A 349 34.69 8.83 9.93
CA ASN A 349 35.64 7.77 10.25
C ASN A 349 35.78 7.63 11.77
N GLN A 350 36.04 6.41 12.27
CA GLN A 350 36.17 6.13 13.70
C GLN A 350 37.19 7.05 14.43
N GLN A 351 38.22 7.53 13.73
CA GLN A 351 39.21 8.46 14.25
C GLN A 351 38.64 9.86 14.55
N LEU A 352 37.52 10.22 13.93
CA LEU A 352 36.87 11.52 14.07
C LEU A 352 35.65 11.47 14.99
N ALA A 353 35.25 10.30 15.44
CA ALA A 353 33.99 10.05 16.14
C ALA A 353 33.87 10.80 17.50
N ASN A 354 34.96 11.26 18.11
CA ASN A 354 34.94 11.99 19.38
C ASN A 354 35.26 13.49 19.23
N ARG A 355 35.33 14.00 18.00
CA ARG A 355 35.71 15.38 17.74
C ARG A 355 34.48 16.28 17.62
N LYS A 356 34.65 17.55 17.95
CA LYS A 356 33.57 18.55 17.74
C LYS A 356 33.43 18.84 16.26
N ILE A 357 32.18 18.90 15.80
CA ILE A 357 31.83 19.22 14.43
C ILE A 357 31.10 20.56 14.39
N ARG A 358 31.35 21.31 13.36
CA ARG A 358 30.63 22.54 13.05
C ARG A 358 30.15 22.48 11.61
N LEU A 359 28.87 22.68 11.42
CA LEU A 359 28.32 23.03 10.12
C LEU A 359 28.70 24.50 9.83
N ILE A 360 29.43 24.75 8.75
CA ILE A 360 29.78 26.10 8.32
C ILE A 360 28.65 26.64 7.45
N GLU A 361 28.28 25.85 6.45
CA GLU A 361 27.31 26.24 5.43
C GLU A 361 26.60 24.99 4.86
N GLY A 362 25.31 25.13 4.58
CA GLY A 362 24.52 24.18 3.82
C GLY A 362 24.02 24.79 2.53
N LEU A 363 24.17 24.08 1.42
CA LEU A 363 23.62 24.42 0.13
C LEU A 363 22.46 23.47 -0.16
N PHE A 364 21.24 24.02 -0.17
CA PHE A 364 20.00 23.26 -0.37
C PHE A 364 19.50 23.53 -1.79
N ARG A 365 19.49 22.48 -2.63
CA ARG A 365 18.97 22.58 -3.99
C ARG A 365 17.48 22.29 -3.97
N VAL A 366 16.68 23.29 -4.30
CA VAL A 366 15.22 23.22 -4.34
C VAL A 366 14.68 23.33 -5.76
N LYS A 367 13.49 22.81 -5.98
CA LYS A 367 12.76 22.92 -7.26
C LYS A 367 11.34 23.36 -6.99
N ASP A 368 10.86 24.37 -7.72
CA ASP A 368 9.48 24.87 -7.68
C ASP A 368 8.95 25.05 -6.24
N SER A 369 9.80 25.59 -5.35
CA SER A 369 9.53 25.72 -3.91
C SER A 369 9.21 27.15 -3.55
N GLN A 370 8.21 27.35 -2.67
CA GLN A 370 7.73 28.67 -2.30
C GLN A 370 8.19 29.10 -0.91
N THR A 371 8.25 28.14 0.03
CA THR A 371 8.71 28.37 1.41
C THR A 371 9.63 27.24 1.87
N MET A 372 10.47 27.52 2.85
CA MET A 372 11.33 26.53 3.49
C MET A 372 11.61 26.94 4.93
N GLN A 373 11.43 26.03 5.88
CA GLN A 373 11.80 26.22 7.27
C GLN A 373 12.95 25.26 7.62
N LEU A 374 14.01 25.80 8.17
CA LEU A 374 15.25 25.06 8.42
C LEU A 374 15.82 25.38 9.80
N ASP A 375 16.22 24.33 10.53
CA ASP A 375 17.01 24.42 11.74
C ASP A 375 18.43 23.91 11.45
N VAL A 376 19.42 24.76 11.63
CA VAL A 376 20.85 24.43 11.49
C VAL A 376 21.58 24.50 12.86
N GLY A 377 20.86 24.21 13.95
CA GLY A 377 21.36 24.20 15.32
C GLY A 377 21.06 25.46 16.13
N GLN A 378 20.18 26.32 15.62
CA GLN A 378 19.79 27.58 16.29
C GLN A 378 18.26 27.71 16.47
N GLY A 379 17.52 26.62 16.26
CA GLY A 379 16.08 26.59 16.19
C GLY A 379 15.56 26.79 14.77
N LEU A 380 14.30 26.43 14.58
CA LEU A 380 13.62 26.50 13.30
C LEU A 380 13.47 27.95 12.83
N ARG A 381 13.81 28.23 11.58
CA ARG A 381 13.73 29.54 10.95
C ARG A 381 13.16 29.43 9.56
N SER A 382 12.25 30.34 9.20
CA SER A 382 11.84 30.54 7.83
C SER A 382 12.99 31.11 7.00
N ILE A 383 13.30 30.43 5.90
CA ILE A 383 14.30 30.84 4.92
C ILE A 383 13.57 31.47 3.75
N SER A 384 13.79 32.76 3.51
CA SER A 384 13.24 33.43 2.33
C SER A 384 13.88 32.82 1.07
N LEU A 385 13.06 32.25 0.20
CA LEU A 385 13.48 31.74 -1.11
C LEU A 385 13.50 32.85 -2.16
N THR A 386 12.72 33.92 -1.97
CA THR A 386 12.68 35.10 -2.86
C THR A 386 13.99 35.88 -2.76
N GLN A 387 14.58 36.22 -3.90
CA GLN A 387 15.72 37.13 -3.94
C GLN A 387 15.26 38.55 -3.68
N CYS A 388 15.96 39.27 -2.78
CA CYS A 388 15.72 40.70 -2.56
C CYS A 388 15.90 41.48 -3.85
N GLY A 389 14.85 42.14 -4.31
CA GLY A 389 14.86 42.98 -5.54
C GLY A 389 13.75 42.65 -6.55
N GLN A 390 13.00 41.57 -6.36
CA GLN A 390 11.71 41.43 -7.04
C GLN A 390 10.65 42.25 -6.30
N GLU A 391 9.92 43.07 -7.03
CA GLU A 391 8.71 43.75 -6.52
C GLU A 391 7.64 42.67 -6.26
N THR A 392 7.71 41.99 -5.14
CA THR A 392 6.62 41.14 -4.63
C THR A 392 5.63 42.09 -3.94
N LEU A 393 4.45 42.23 -4.50
CA LEU A 393 3.36 42.90 -3.83
C LEU A 393 2.96 42.10 -2.59
N ALA A 394 2.68 42.77 -1.50
CA ALA A 394 2.33 42.19 -0.19
C ALA A 394 1.06 41.31 -0.23
N TYR A 395 0.39 41.22 -1.37
CA TYR A 395 -0.87 40.52 -1.58
C TYR A 395 -0.77 39.46 -2.72
N GLU A 396 0.43 39.01 -3.08
CA GLU A 396 0.63 37.95 -4.07
C GLU A 396 1.21 36.73 -3.40
N ALA A 397 0.81 35.56 -3.92
CA ALA A 397 1.39 34.28 -3.49
C ALA A 397 2.93 34.31 -3.67
N PRO A 398 3.71 33.68 -2.76
CA PRO A 398 5.15 33.57 -2.93
C PRO A 398 5.48 32.93 -4.26
N SER A 399 6.35 33.57 -5.05
CA SER A 399 6.79 32.97 -6.33
C SER A 399 7.60 31.69 -6.10
N ALA A 400 7.36 30.66 -6.92
CA ALA A 400 8.12 29.42 -6.86
C ALA A 400 9.58 29.66 -7.32
N VAL A 401 10.53 29.14 -6.57
CA VAL A 401 11.98 29.27 -6.81
C VAL A 401 12.59 27.90 -7.07
N SER A 402 13.42 27.81 -8.10
CA SER A 402 14.28 26.66 -8.38
C SER A 402 15.74 27.08 -8.39
N GLY A 403 16.58 26.37 -7.64
CA GLY A 403 18.00 26.68 -7.55
C GLY A 403 18.62 26.31 -6.20
N ASP A 404 19.81 26.88 -5.97
CA ASP A 404 20.60 26.60 -4.76
C ASP A 404 20.37 27.68 -3.71
N VAL A 405 19.86 27.27 -2.55
CA VAL A 405 19.65 28.11 -1.37
C VAL A 405 20.77 27.90 -0.40
N LYS A 406 21.50 28.96 -0.10
CA LYS A 406 22.68 28.95 0.75
C LYS A 406 22.34 29.39 2.16
N VAL A 407 22.56 28.52 3.15
CA VAL A 407 22.29 28.80 4.57
C VAL A 407 23.57 28.63 5.40
N ARG A 408 23.94 29.67 6.12
CA ARG A 408 25.08 29.63 7.03
C ARG A 408 24.64 29.21 8.41
N ALA A 409 25.42 28.32 9.02
CA ALA A 409 25.22 27.85 10.37
C ALA A 409 26.26 28.42 11.34
N LEU A 410 25.87 28.56 12.60
CA LEU A 410 26.74 29.03 13.67
C LEU A 410 26.78 28.00 14.80
N GLY A 411 27.96 27.83 15.40
CA GLY A 411 28.09 27.01 16.59
C GLY A 411 28.80 25.68 16.35
N TRP A 412 29.35 25.15 17.44
CA TRP A 412 29.98 23.82 17.49
C TRP A 412 29.00 22.82 18.11
N GLN A 413 28.89 21.67 17.54
CA GLN A 413 28.13 20.55 18.11
C GLN A 413 29.12 19.57 18.78
N ASN A 414 28.82 19.24 20.03
CA ASN A 414 29.61 18.28 20.82
C ASN A 414 29.12 16.85 20.64
N ASN A 415 27.92 16.67 20.06
CA ASN A 415 27.30 15.38 19.89
C ASN A 415 27.07 15.12 18.39
N PHE A 416 27.96 14.30 17.82
CA PHE A 416 27.87 13.88 16.42
C PHE A 416 26.81 12.78 16.17
N GLN A 417 26.09 12.33 17.20
CA GLN A 417 24.91 11.47 17.06
C GLN A 417 23.65 12.27 16.73
N LYS A 418 23.70 13.58 16.83
CA LYS A 418 22.59 14.47 16.47
C LYS A 418 22.71 14.91 15.01
N PRO A 419 21.56 15.06 14.30
CA PRO A 419 21.55 15.65 12.97
C PRO A 419 22.13 17.05 13.00
N LEU A 420 22.84 17.43 11.94
CA LEU A 420 23.44 18.77 11.83
C LEU A 420 22.41 19.84 11.36
N TRP A 421 21.33 19.40 10.78
CA TRP A 421 20.21 20.23 10.33
C TRP A 421 18.92 19.45 10.37
N ARG A 422 17.80 20.14 10.38
CA ARG A 422 16.44 19.60 10.26
C ARG A 422 15.63 20.55 9.40
N LEU A 423 14.94 19.99 8.43
CA LEU A 423 13.98 20.70 7.63
C LEU A 423 12.58 20.38 8.16
N GLU A 424 11.75 21.42 8.30
CA GLU A 424 10.38 21.31 8.73
C GLU A 424 9.56 22.34 7.93
N GLN A 425 8.46 21.89 7.31
CA GLN A 425 7.61 22.76 6.51
C GLN A 425 6.15 22.55 6.93
N SER A 426 5.55 23.59 7.49
CA SER A 426 4.16 23.57 7.94
C SER A 426 3.25 24.43 7.07
N ASP A 427 3.81 25.37 6.28
CA ASP A 427 3.00 26.17 5.37
C ASP A 427 2.53 25.32 4.20
N PRO A 428 1.26 25.41 3.77
CA PRO A 428 0.66 24.55 2.76
C PRO A 428 1.08 24.90 1.33
N TYR A 429 2.33 25.31 1.16
CA TYR A 429 2.92 25.63 -0.13
C TYR A 429 3.81 24.50 -0.64
N LYS A 430 3.94 24.43 -1.96
CA LYS A 430 4.78 23.43 -2.61
C LYS A 430 6.25 23.56 -2.20
N PHE A 431 6.84 22.42 -1.85
CA PHE A 431 8.25 22.32 -1.51
C PHE A 431 8.86 21.04 -2.08
N THR A 432 9.98 21.18 -2.78
CA THR A 432 10.74 20.03 -3.32
C THR A 432 12.23 20.23 -3.06
N LEU A 433 12.82 19.36 -2.25
CA LEU A 433 14.26 19.30 -2.01
C LEU A 433 14.91 18.25 -2.92
N LEU A 434 15.88 18.65 -3.74
CA LEU A 434 16.58 17.77 -4.67
C LEU A 434 17.90 17.23 -4.10
N ALA A 435 18.68 18.09 -3.44
CA ALA A 435 19.97 17.72 -2.91
C ALA A 435 20.41 18.67 -1.77
N VAL A 436 21.29 18.18 -0.92
CA VAL A 436 21.93 18.99 0.13
C VAL A 436 23.43 18.75 0.08
N SER A 437 24.20 19.82 0.03
CA SER A 437 25.67 19.82 0.16
C SER A 437 26.07 20.56 1.41
N LEU A 438 26.92 19.97 2.25
CA LEU A 438 27.32 20.53 3.54
C LEU A 438 28.82 20.83 3.58
N GLU A 439 29.18 22.01 4.03
CA GLU A 439 30.56 22.34 4.40
C GLU A 439 30.73 22.17 5.91
N LEU A 440 31.61 21.25 6.30
CA LEU A 440 31.84 20.88 7.68
C LEU A 440 33.24 21.27 8.12
N LYS A 441 33.38 21.75 9.35
CA LYS A 441 34.67 21.88 10.03
C LYS A 441 34.74 20.93 11.23
N ILE A 442 35.81 20.17 11.29
CA ILE A 442 36.10 19.26 12.39
C ILE A 442 37.25 19.88 13.20
N ASN A 443 37.13 19.89 14.53
CA ASN A 443 38.18 20.41 15.40
C ASN A 443 39.23 19.31 15.60
N ASP A 444 40.49 19.65 15.34
CA ASP A 444 41.63 18.76 15.54
C ASP A 444 41.95 18.51 17.01
#